data_e98a7e7ea860b1883bb7f0254d1f272a
#
_entry.id   e98a7e7ea860b1883bb7f0254d1f272a
#
_cell.length_a   1.000
_cell.length_b   1.000
_cell.length_c   1.000
_cell.angle_alpha   90.00
_cell.angle_beta   90.00
_cell.angle_gamma   90.00
#
_symmetry.space_group_name_H-M   'P 1'
#
loop_
_entity.id
_entity.type
_entity.pdbx_description
1 polymer ?
#
loop_
_entity_poly.entity_id
_entity_poly.type
_entity_poly.pdbx_seq_one_letter_code
_entity_poly.pdbx_strand_id
1 'polypeptide(L)'
;QHRDNADSKQKSEHSKPAKKARQNHFSMSRHNDITYVAKGSPLPGHSQAKQDNMSKRENDSKRGRNGRAAQLKLAVLISGSGTNLQALIDACAEPDYPARISLVIANKDDAGGLARAAKVNIATQIIRHKDFAEREAFDQALSDALEAADIDLICLAGFMRVLGATFVEHWKDRLINIHPALLPSFKGLHTHQRALEAGVRI
;
A
#
# COMPACT_ATOMS: atom_id res chain seq x y z
N GLN A 1 62.93 36.17 44.87
CA GLN A 1 62.43 36.22 46.25
C GLN A 1 60.96 35.94 46.28
N HIS A 2 60.65 34.94 47.05
CA HIS A 2 59.36 34.57 47.67
C HIS A 2 58.26 34.06 46.80
N ARG A 3 57.98 32.73 46.82
CA ARG A 3 57.23 31.94 47.86
C ARG A 3 55.77 32.41 47.93
N ASP A 4 54.77 31.65 47.83
CA ASP A 4 54.33 30.36 48.35
C ASP A 4 52.90 30.22 47.86
N ASN A 5 52.51 29.04 47.46
CA ASN A 5 51.89 28.02 48.28
C ASN A 5 50.37 27.92 48.09
N ALA A 6 50.03 26.77 47.57
CA ALA A 6 48.92 25.91 47.96
C ALA A 6 47.48 26.47 48.04
N ASP A 7 46.53 25.94 47.39
CA ASP A 7 45.74 24.91 48.05
C ASP A 7 44.81 24.20 47.11
N SER A 8 44.83 22.95 47.20
CA SER A 8 43.99 21.92 46.54
C SER A 8 42.55 22.00 47.06
N LYS A 9 41.57 22.10 46.16
CA LYS A 9 40.23 21.61 46.43
C LYS A 9 39.71 20.83 45.25
N GLN A 10 39.90 19.52 45.32
CA GLN A 10 39.12 18.55 44.62
C GLN A 10 37.64 18.75 44.88
N LYS A 11 36.89 19.12 43.86
CA LYS A 11 35.44 18.88 43.80
C LYS A 11 35.19 17.69 42.90
N SER A 12 34.83 16.61 43.54
CA SER A 12 34.30 15.41 42.94
C SER A 12 32.96 15.76 42.28
N GLU A 13 32.96 15.90 40.95
CA GLU A 13 31.75 15.89 40.16
C GLU A 13 31.32 14.46 39.89
N HIS A 14 30.22 14.08 40.52
CA HIS A 14 29.50 12.87 40.24
C HIS A 14 28.97 12.91 38.80
N SER A 15 29.65 12.26 37.92
CA SER A 15 29.13 11.98 36.57
C SER A 15 28.01 10.95 36.68
N LYS A 16 26.79 11.39 36.44
CA LYS A 16 25.64 10.52 36.21
C LYS A 16 25.89 9.66 34.96
N PRO A 17 25.61 8.37 35.01
CA PRO A 17 25.77 7.53 33.83
C PRO A 17 24.77 7.94 32.77
N ALA A 18 25.27 8.29 31.59
CA ALA A 18 24.47 8.47 30.39
C ALA A 18 23.69 7.18 30.10
N LYS A 19 22.36 7.30 30.05
CA LYS A 19 21.48 6.25 29.57
C LYS A 19 21.89 5.94 28.13
N LYS A 20 22.52 4.78 27.91
CA LYS A 20 22.71 4.19 26.60
C LYS A 20 21.34 4.05 25.95
N ALA A 21 21.05 4.90 25.00
CA ALA A 21 19.98 4.70 24.05
C ALA A 21 20.27 3.34 23.36
N ARG A 22 19.41 2.37 23.58
CA ARG A 22 19.40 1.14 22.80
C ARG A 22 19.11 1.56 21.37
N GLN A 23 20.13 1.59 20.54
CA GLN A 23 19.98 1.55 19.10
C GLN A 23 19.39 0.17 18.77
N ASN A 24 18.07 0.14 18.61
CA ASN A 24 17.42 -0.95 17.93
C ASN A 24 17.91 -0.92 16.49
N HIS A 25 18.95 -1.71 16.22
CA HIS A 25 19.26 -2.10 14.86
C HIS A 25 18.08 -2.94 14.36
N PHE A 26 17.14 -2.25 13.74
CA PHE A 26 16.12 -2.87 12.92
C PHE A 26 16.85 -3.35 11.66
N SER A 27 17.26 -4.61 11.69
CA SER A 27 17.73 -5.30 10.49
C SER A 27 16.56 -5.33 9.52
N MET A 28 16.59 -4.42 8.55
CA MET A 28 15.71 -4.48 7.39
C MET A 28 16.01 -5.78 6.67
N SER A 29 15.21 -6.80 6.93
CA SER A 29 15.13 -7.97 6.06
C SER A 29 14.70 -7.47 4.68
N ARG A 30 15.63 -7.49 3.73
CA ARG A 30 15.43 -7.03 2.34
C ARG A 30 14.68 -8.10 1.54
N HIS A 31 13.49 -8.45 1.97
CA HIS A 31 12.62 -9.33 1.22
C HIS A 31 11.32 -8.59 0.96
N ASN A 32 11.30 -7.85 -0.15
CA ASN A 32 10.07 -7.34 -0.74
C ASN A 32 9.34 -8.48 -1.44
N ASP A 33 8.76 -9.38 -0.68
CA ASP A 33 7.82 -10.36 -1.21
C ASP A 33 6.46 -9.70 -1.36
N ILE A 34 6.27 -8.98 -2.45
CA ILE A 34 4.96 -8.47 -2.86
C ILE A 34 4.31 -9.56 -3.72
N THR A 35 3.79 -10.57 -3.08
CA THR A 35 3.01 -11.58 -3.78
C THR A 35 1.83 -11.97 -2.93
N TYR A 36 0.65 -11.49 -3.28
CA TYR A 36 -0.58 -12.11 -2.85
C TYR A 36 -1.46 -12.38 -4.05
N VAL A 37 -1.31 -13.59 -4.58
CA VAL A 37 -2.40 -14.27 -5.28
C VAL A 37 -3.10 -15.07 -4.19
N ALA A 38 -4.36 -14.78 -3.91
CA ALA A 38 -5.17 -15.52 -2.97
C ALA A 38 -5.27 -16.98 -3.43
N LYS A 39 -4.50 -17.88 -2.81
CA LYS A 39 -4.81 -19.31 -2.84
C LYS A 39 -5.70 -19.61 -1.65
N GLY A 40 -7.01 -19.62 -1.89
CA GLY A 40 -8.00 -20.02 -0.90
C GLY A 40 -8.15 -21.50 -0.84
N SER A 41 -8.00 -22.09 0.37
CA SER A 41 -8.73 -23.29 0.76
C SER A 41 -9.86 -22.87 1.69
N PRO A 42 -11.06 -23.39 1.57
CA PRO A 42 -12.22 -22.92 2.32
C PRO A 42 -12.16 -23.43 3.78
N LEU A 43 -12.26 -22.51 4.74
CA LEU A 43 -12.61 -22.84 6.12
C LEU A 43 -14.13 -22.75 6.28
N PRO A 44 -14.76 -23.68 7.02
CA PRO A 44 -16.22 -23.74 7.14
C PRO A 44 -16.76 -22.76 8.18
N GLY A 45 -17.82 -22.05 7.83
CA GLY A 45 -18.79 -21.47 8.74
C GLY A 45 -18.82 -19.95 8.89
N HIS A 46 -19.31 -19.21 7.88
CA HIS A 46 -19.91 -17.88 8.05
C HIS A 46 -20.79 -17.57 6.82
N SER A 47 -21.91 -18.28 6.69
CA SER A 47 -22.63 -18.28 5.40
C SER A 47 -23.92 -17.45 5.33
N GLN A 48 -24.36 -16.76 6.37
CA GLN A 48 -25.66 -16.06 6.30
C GLN A 48 -25.57 -14.54 6.12
N ALA A 49 -24.65 -13.85 6.78
CA ALA A 49 -24.57 -12.39 6.67
C ALA A 49 -23.97 -11.89 5.34
N LYS A 50 -23.26 -12.74 4.59
CA LYS A 50 -22.67 -12.38 3.29
C LYS A 50 -23.66 -12.46 2.12
N GLN A 51 -24.67 -13.28 2.20
CA GLN A 51 -25.67 -13.43 1.13
C GLN A 51 -26.60 -12.23 1.01
N ASP A 52 -26.99 -11.62 2.14
CA ASP A 52 -27.89 -10.46 2.14
C ASP A 52 -27.25 -9.19 1.57
N ASN A 53 -25.92 -9.05 1.74
CA ASN A 53 -25.19 -7.90 1.23
C ASN A 53 -24.83 -8.03 -0.27
N MET A 54 -24.63 -9.25 -0.78
CA MET A 54 -24.45 -9.50 -2.21
C MET A 54 -25.74 -9.25 -3.01
N SER A 55 -26.88 -9.71 -2.52
CA SER A 55 -28.18 -9.54 -3.18
C SER A 55 -28.59 -8.07 -3.29
N LYS A 56 -28.20 -7.23 -2.32
CA LYS A 56 -28.48 -5.80 -2.35
C LYS A 56 -27.58 -5.07 -3.38
N ARG A 57 -26.33 -5.48 -3.52
CA ARG A 57 -25.38 -4.92 -4.51
C ARG A 57 -25.71 -5.31 -5.95
N GLU A 58 -26.18 -6.53 -6.18
CA GLU A 58 -26.65 -6.96 -7.51
C GLU A 58 -27.90 -6.20 -7.98
N ASN A 59 -28.73 -5.75 -7.07
CA ASN A 59 -29.94 -5.01 -7.40
C ASN A 59 -29.68 -3.52 -7.69
N ASP A 60 -28.66 -2.92 -7.05
CA ASP A 60 -28.26 -1.53 -7.29
C ASP A 60 -27.46 -1.35 -8.59
N SER A 61 -26.69 -2.37 -9.02
CA SER A 61 -25.97 -2.33 -10.30
C SER A 61 -26.88 -2.37 -11.54
N LYS A 62 -28.15 -2.69 -11.38
CA LYS A 62 -29.12 -2.76 -12.49
C LYS A 62 -29.91 -1.47 -12.78
N ARG A 63 -29.68 -0.39 -12.02
CA ARG A 63 -30.42 0.88 -12.19
C ARG A 63 -29.52 2.07 -12.58
N GLY A 64 -28.73 1.93 -13.64
CA GLY A 64 -28.14 3.07 -14.36
C GLY A 64 -29.22 3.78 -15.18
N ARG A 65 -29.56 5.01 -14.83
CA ARG A 65 -30.36 5.90 -15.68
C ARG A 65 -29.54 6.17 -16.95
N ASN A 66 -29.89 5.59 -18.06
CA ASN A 66 -29.42 5.80 -19.44
C ASN A 66 -28.89 4.56 -20.16
N GLY A 67 -29.28 3.33 -19.75
CA GLY A 67 -28.93 2.13 -20.51
C GLY A 67 -27.44 1.74 -20.54
N ARG A 68 -26.57 2.49 -19.87
CA ARG A 68 -25.14 2.17 -19.70
C ARG A 68 -24.97 1.36 -18.41
N ALA A 69 -24.24 0.24 -18.49
CA ALA A 69 -23.86 -0.51 -17.30
C ALA A 69 -23.10 0.41 -16.33
N ALA A 70 -23.39 0.28 -15.03
CA ALA A 70 -22.66 1.07 -14.03
C ALA A 70 -21.17 0.72 -14.10
N GLN A 71 -20.32 1.74 -14.24
CA GLN A 71 -18.86 1.56 -14.25
C GLN A 71 -18.37 1.16 -12.87
N LEU A 72 -17.44 0.21 -12.80
CA LEU A 72 -16.74 -0.17 -11.58
C LEU A 72 -15.94 1.03 -11.04
N LYS A 73 -16.03 1.26 -9.73
CA LYS A 73 -15.26 2.26 -9.02
C LYS A 73 -13.91 1.68 -8.60
N LEU A 74 -12.84 2.15 -9.22
CA LEU A 74 -11.49 1.72 -8.90
C LEU A 74 -10.86 2.61 -7.84
N ALA A 75 -10.14 2.01 -6.90
CA ALA A 75 -9.08 2.68 -6.17
C ALA A 75 -7.72 2.21 -6.68
N VAL A 76 -6.77 3.13 -6.81
CA VAL A 76 -5.41 2.81 -7.23
C VAL A 76 -4.44 3.19 -6.11
N LEU A 77 -3.72 2.19 -5.57
CA LEU A 77 -2.72 2.38 -4.52
C LEU A 77 -1.33 2.49 -5.16
N ILE A 78 -0.58 3.53 -4.77
CA ILE A 78 0.72 3.88 -5.36
C ILE A 78 1.77 4.19 -4.29
N SER A 79 3.06 4.06 -4.66
CA SER A 79 4.18 4.50 -3.81
C SER A 79 5.22 5.35 -4.54
N GLY A 80 5.11 5.53 -5.85
CA GLY A 80 6.16 6.13 -6.67
C GLY A 80 5.67 6.97 -7.84
N SER A 81 6.36 6.90 -8.97
CA SER A 81 6.15 7.73 -10.18
C SER A 81 4.77 7.63 -10.80
N GLY A 82 4.04 6.53 -10.57
CA GLY A 82 2.68 6.34 -11.06
C GLY A 82 2.59 6.06 -12.56
N THR A 83 3.57 5.40 -13.18
CA THR A 83 3.50 5.01 -14.59
C THR A 83 2.36 4.03 -14.86
N ASN A 84 2.18 3.03 -14.00
CA ASN A 84 1.05 2.11 -14.08
C ASN A 84 -0.29 2.81 -13.81
N LEU A 85 -0.32 3.79 -12.89
CA LEU A 85 -1.49 4.64 -12.68
C LEU A 85 -1.82 5.42 -13.95
N GLN A 86 -0.83 5.95 -14.67
CA GLN A 86 -1.08 6.67 -15.93
C GLN A 86 -1.76 5.78 -16.95
N ALA A 87 -1.28 4.55 -17.12
CA ALA A 87 -1.90 3.59 -18.03
C ALA A 87 -3.37 3.29 -17.66
N LEU A 88 -3.69 3.20 -16.38
CA LEU A 88 -5.06 3.05 -15.90
C LEU A 88 -5.91 4.31 -16.15
N ILE A 89 -5.33 5.51 -15.97
CA ILE A 89 -6.00 6.77 -16.29
C ILE A 89 -6.36 6.82 -17.78
N ASP A 90 -5.40 6.51 -18.64
CA ASP A 90 -5.57 6.55 -20.08
C ASP A 90 -6.65 5.53 -20.53
N ALA A 91 -6.61 4.31 -20.00
CA ALA A 91 -7.62 3.30 -20.28
C ALA A 91 -9.03 3.71 -19.80
N CYS A 92 -9.14 4.25 -18.58
CA CYS A 92 -10.43 4.70 -18.04
C CYS A 92 -11.01 5.94 -18.75
N ALA A 93 -10.20 6.65 -19.53
CA ALA A 93 -10.65 7.78 -20.34
C ALA A 93 -11.41 7.34 -21.60
N GLU A 94 -11.27 6.08 -22.03
CA GLU A 94 -11.99 5.53 -23.17
C GLU A 94 -13.51 5.49 -22.90
N PRO A 95 -14.35 5.91 -23.86
CA PRO A 95 -15.78 6.10 -23.65
C PRO A 95 -16.55 4.88 -23.13
N ASP A 96 -16.12 3.68 -23.55
CA ASP A 96 -16.80 2.40 -23.24
C ASP A 96 -16.04 1.55 -22.21
N TYR A 97 -15.02 2.14 -21.55
CA TYR A 97 -14.29 1.41 -20.52
C TYR A 97 -15.21 1.09 -19.31
N PRO A 98 -15.21 -0.15 -18.83
CA PRO A 98 -16.19 -0.61 -17.84
C PRO A 98 -15.91 -0.13 -16.42
N ALA A 99 -14.85 0.67 -16.21
CA ALA A 99 -14.43 1.15 -14.90
C ALA A 99 -14.01 2.62 -14.94
N ARG A 100 -14.01 3.26 -13.76
CA ARG A 100 -13.49 4.62 -13.56
C ARG A 100 -12.64 4.66 -12.29
N ILE A 101 -11.59 5.44 -12.28
CA ILE A 101 -10.80 5.66 -11.07
C ILE A 101 -11.53 6.69 -10.20
N SER A 102 -11.94 6.27 -9.01
CA SER A 102 -12.64 7.10 -8.03
C SER A 102 -11.70 7.67 -6.98
N LEU A 103 -10.60 6.95 -6.67
CA LEU A 103 -9.66 7.35 -5.62
C LEU A 103 -8.25 6.86 -5.94
N VAL A 104 -7.26 7.71 -5.69
CA VAL A 104 -5.84 7.32 -5.67
C VAL A 104 -5.31 7.49 -4.26
N ILE A 105 -4.74 6.43 -3.68
CA ILE A 105 -4.12 6.49 -2.35
C ILE A 105 -2.61 6.32 -2.51
N ALA A 106 -1.86 7.24 -1.91
CA ALA A 106 -0.40 7.15 -1.81
C ALA A 106 0.03 6.93 -0.36
N ASN A 107 1.04 6.07 -0.17
CA ASN A 107 1.64 5.87 1.15
C ASN A 107 2.85 6.79 1.43
N LYS A 108 3.08 7.78 0.55
CA LYS A 108 4.13 8.80 0.64
C LYS A 108 3.65 10.11 0.01
N ASP A 109 4.13 11.23 0.56
CA ASP A 109 3.79 12.57 0.06
C ASP A 109 4.41 12.88 -1.31
N ASP A 110 5.60 12.34 -1.56
CA ASP A 110 6.41 12.56 -2.75
C ASP A 110 6.09 11.61 -3.92
N ALA A 111 4.98 10.86 -3.82
CA ALA A 111 4.56 9.97 -4.88
C ALA A 111 4.15 10.76 -6.13
N GLY A 112 4.94 10.67 -7.21
CA GLY A 112 4.69 11.38 -8.46
C GLY A 112 3.34 11.06 -9.12
N GLY A 113 2.75 9.92 -8.80
CA GLY A 113 1.42 9.55 -9.25
C GLY A 113 0.31 10.48 -8.73
N LEU A 114 0.49 11.14 -7.57
CA LEU A 114 -0.47 12.13 -7.06
C LEU A 114 -0.66 13.29 -8.05
N ALA A 115 0.43 13.80 -8.63
CA ALA A 115 0.35 14.86 -9.63
C ALA A 115 -0.34 14.42 -10.93
N ARG A 116 -0.24 13.13 -11.29
CA ARG A 116 -0.96 12.55 -12.45
C ARG A 116 -2.46 12.52 -12.20
N ALA A 117 -2.88 12.03 -11.03
CA ALA A 117 -4.28 12.00 -10.64
C ALA A 117 -4.89 13.41 -10.58
N ALA A 118 -4.18 14.38 -9.99
CA ALA A 118 -4.62 15.76 -9.89
C ALA A 118 -4.85 16.42 -11.25
N LYS A 119 -4.02 16.15 -12.27
CA LYS A 119 -4.16 16.67 -13.64
C LYS A 119 -5.49 16.31 -14.29
N VAL A 120 -6.09 15.19 -13.90
CA VAL A 120 -7.35 14.69 -14.44
C VAL A 120 -8.48 14.71 -13.41
N ASN A 121 -8.32 15.51 -12.34
CA ASN A 121 -9.31 15.72 -11.28
C ASN A 121 -9.78 14.43 -10.57
N ILE A 122 -8.90 13.42 -10.46
CA ILE A 122 -9.17 12.24 -9.65
C ILE A 122 -8.86 12.56 -8.19
N ALA A 123 -9.78 12.20 -7.28
CA ALA A 123 -9.59 12.36 -5.85
C ALA A 123 -8.34 11.62 -5.36
N THR A 124 -7.57 12.27 -4.50
CA THR A 124 -6.34 11.69 -3.94
C THR A 124 -6.36 11.72 -2.42
N GLN A 125 -5.76 10.71 -1.80
CA GLN A 125 -5.54 10.66 -0.35
C GLN A 125 -4.12 10.20 -0.06
N ILE A 126 -3.50 10.75 0.98
CA ILE A 126 -2.20 10.33 1.47
C ILE A 126 -2.39 9.67 2.83
N ILE A 127 -2.05 8.38 2.91
CA ILE A 127 -2.06 7.61 4.15
C ILE A 127 -0.63 7.14 4.36
N ARG A 128 0.13 7.90 5.18
CA ARG A 128 1.56 7.63 5.37
C ARG A 128 1.73 6.43 6.27
N HIS A 129 2.34 5.37 5.78
CA HIS A 129 2.63 4.18 6.58
C HIS A 129 3.53 4.47 7.80
N LYS A 130 4.27 5.59 7.80
CA LYS A 130 5.15 6.01 8.89
C LYS A 130 4.38 6.61 10.08
N ASP A 131 3.13 7.01 9.86
CA ASP A 131 2.28 7.62 10.90
C ASP A 131 1.64 6.53 11.80
N PHE A 132 1.84 5.26 11.46
CA PHE A 132 1.31 4.12 12.19
C PHE A 132 2.42 3.30 12.82
N ALA A 133 2.26 2.95 14.09
CA ALA A 133 3.21 2.10 14.81
C ALA A 133 3.17 0.65 14.29
N GLU A 134 1.96 0.17 13.98
CA GLU A 134 1.71 -1.20 13.55
C GLU A 134 1.14 -1.24 12.12
N ARG A 135 1.47 -2.30 11.39
CA ARG A 135 1.00 -2.51 10.02
C ARG A 135 -0.52 -2.63 9.97
N GLU A 136 -1.09 -3.32 10.94
CA GLU A 136 -2.52 -3.57 11.04
C GLU A 136 -3.33 -2.27 11.15
N ALA A 137 -2.83 -1.28 11.87
CA ALA A 137 -3.45 0.05 11.98
C ALA A 137 -3.39 0.81 10.64
N PHE A 138 -2.28 0.70 9.91
CA PHE A 138 -2.17 1.25 8.56
C PHE A 138 -3.12 0.58 7.57
N ASP A 139 -3.20 -0.75 7.59
CA ASP A 139 -4.10 -1.53 6.73
C ASP A 139 -5.57 -1.21 7.04
N GLN A 140 -5.92 -1.00 8.31
CA GLN A 140 -7.26 -0.58 8.70
C GLN A 140 -7.59 0.81 8.14
N ALA A 141 -6.68 1.77 8.28
CA ALA A 141 -6.88 3.12 7.73
C ALA A 141 -7.04 3.11 6.19
N LEU A 142 -6.33 2.21 5.50
CA LEU A 142 -6.55 1.98 4.06
C LEU A 142 -7.96 1.44 3.81
N SER A 143 -8.40 0.43 4.56
CA SER A 143 -9.74 -0.16 4.40
C SER A 143 -10.84 0.86 4.66
N ASP A 144 -10.72 1.66 5.71
CA ASP A 144 -11.70 2.71 6.06
C ASP A 144 -11.85 3.74 4.92
N ALA A 145 -10.73 4.16 4.33
CA ALA A 145 -10.73 5.10 3.21
C ALA A 145 -11.36 4.50 1.94
N LEU A 146 -11.08 3.23 1.66
CA LEU A 146 -11.63 2.51 0.51
C LEU A 146 -13.14 2.25 0.66
N GLU A 147 -13.58 1.91 1.86
CA GLU A 147 -15.00 1.72 2.18
C GLU A 147 -15.79 3.04 2.12
N ALA A 148 -15.23 4.13 2.69
CA ALA A 148 -15.82 5.45 2.62
C ALA A 148 -16.01 5.95 1.18
N ALA A 149 -15.12 5.55 0.26
CA ALA A 149 -15.20 5.85 -1.16
C ALA A 149 -16.06 4.86 -1.95
N ASP A 150 -16.65 3.85 -1.30
CA ASP A 150 -17.48 2.80 -1.90
C ASP A 150 -16.80 2.15 -3.12
N ILE A 151 -15.56 1.64 -2.90
CA ILE A 151 -14.71 1.08 -3.94
C ILE A 151 -15.11 -0.36 -4.28
N ASP A 152 -15.23 -0.65 -5.57
CA ASP A 152 -15.54 -1.99 -6.08
C ASP A 152 -14.28 -2.84 -6.25
N LEU A 153 -13.17 -2.25 -6.76
CA LEU A 153 -11.94 -2.96 -7.06
C LEU A 153 -10.71 -2.11 -6.72
N ILE A 154 -9.71 -2.73 -6.11
CA ILE A 154 -8.44 -2.11 -5.74
C ILE A 154 -7.35 -2.57 -6.70
N CYS A 155 -6.61 -1.62 -7.28
CA CYS A 155 -5.45 -1.87 -8.13
C CYS A 155 -4.17 -1.44 -7.40
N LEU A 156 -3.27 -2.36 -7.11
CA LEU A 156 -1.94 -2.05 -6.62
C LEU A 156 -1.02 -1.72 -7.80
N ALA A 157 -0.75 -0.43 -8.00
CA ALA A 157 0.03 0.07 -9.15
C ALA A 157 1.41 0.58 -8.70
N GLY A 158 2.31 -0.32 -8.40
CA GLY A 158 3.61 0.00 -7.81
C GLY A 158 3.50 0.40 -6.34
N PHE A 159 2.60 -0.22 -5.61
CA PHE A 159 2.45 -0.04 -4.18
C PHE A 159 3.48 -0.87 -3.42
N MET A 160 4.43 -0.20 -2.78
CA MET A 160 5.62 -0.83 -2.18
C MET A 160 5.43 -1.13 -0.68
N ARG A 161 4.27 -1.66 -0.31
CA ARG A 161 3.98 -2.14 1.05
C ARG A 161 3.37 -3.53 1.01
N VAL A 162 3.73 -4.33 1.99
CA VAL A 162 3.10 -5.64 2.20
C VAL A 162 1.85 -5.42 3.03
N LEU A 163 0.72 -5.79 2.46
CA LEU A 163 -0.59 -5.76 3.13
C LEU A 163 -0.75 -7.02 4.00
N GLY A 164 -1.38 -6.87 5.14
CA GLY A 164 -1.63 -7.97 6.08
C GLY A 164 -2.72 -8.92 5.59
N ALA A 165 -2.73 -10.12 6.17
CA ALA A 165 -3.69 -11.17 5.80
C ALA A 165 -5.16 -10.72 5.99
N THR A 166 -5.44 -9.97 7.07
CA THR A 166 -6.77 -9.44 7.35
C THR A 166 -7.27 -8.50 6.25
N PHE A 167 -6.40 -7.58 5.78
CA PHE A 167 -6.73 -6.70 4.67
C PHE A 167 -7.02 -7.50 3.39
N VAL A 168 -6.13 -8.44 3.05
CA VAL A 168 -6.27 -9.26 1.84
C VAL A 168 -7.53 -10.12 1.87
N GLU A 169 -7.88 -10.72 3.00
CA GLU A 169 -9.10 -11.51 3.13
C GLU A 169 -10.37 -10.63 3.07
N HIS A 170 -10.32 -9.43 3.67
CA HIS A 170 -11.44 -8.48 3.62
C HIS A 170 -11.73 -8.01 2.18
N TRP A 171 -10.67 -7.77 1.39
CA TRP A 171 -10.75 -7.33 0.01
C TRP A 171 -10.59 -8.47 -1.01
N LYS A 172 -10.79 -9.71 -0.58
CA LYS A 172 -10.70 -10.88 -1.44
C LYS A 172 -11.60 -10.72 -2.67
N ASP A 173 -11.08 -11.16 -3.81
CA ASP A 173 -11.70 -11.05 -5.13
C ASP A 173 -11.95 -9.61 -5.62
N ARG A 174 -11.49 -8.61 -4.85
CA ARG A 174 -11.56 -7.19 -5.16
C ARG A 174 -10.19 -6.49 -5.06
N LEU A 175 -9.10 -7.25 -5.13
CA LEU A 175 -7.73 -6.74 -5.04
C LEU A 175 -6.88 -7.36 -6.13
N ILE A 176 -6.29 -6.54 -6.99
CA ILE A 176 -5.36 -6.97 -8.04
C ILE A 176 -4.03 -6.24 -7.91
N ASN A 177 -2.94 -6.93 -8.30
CA ASN A 177 -1.60 -6.38 -8.29
C ASN A 177 -0.90 -6.62 -9.62
N ILE A 178 -0.18 -5.61 -10.11
CA ILE A 178 0.74 -5.74 -11.24
C ILE A 178 2.12 -6.06 -10.66
N HIS A 179 2.59 -7.29 -10.90
CA HIS A 179 3.89 -7.74 -10.40
C HIS A 179 4.88 -7.90 -11.57
N PRO A 180 6.09 -7.32 -11.47
CA PRO A 180 7.06 -7.35 -12.58
C PRO A 180 7.80 -8.68 -12.74
N ALA A 181 7.70 -9.62 -11.79
CA ALA A 181 8.39 -10.89 -11.86
C ALA A 181 7.58 -11.98 -12.58
N LEU A 182 8.29 -12.95 -13.14
CA LEU A 182 7.70 -14.17 -13.67
C LEU A 182 7.41 -15.14 -12.50
N LEU A 183 6.36 -14.87 -11.77
CA LEU A 183 5.98 -15.66 -10.59
C LEU A 183 5.72 -17.12 -10.94
N PRO A 184 6.15 -18.05 -10.09
CA PRO A 184 6.78 -17.91 -8.77
C PRO A 184 8.29 -17.62 -8.78
N SER A 185 8.89 -17.43 -9.96
CA SER A 185 10.31 -17.18 -10.15
C SER A 185 10.66 -15.67 -10.07
N PHE A 186 11.92 -15.39 -9.80
CA PHE A 186 12.53 -14.05 -9.80
C PHE A 186 11.85 -13.03 -8.86
N LYS A 187 11.29 -13.46 -7.74
CA LYS A 187 10.70 -12.58 -6.71
C LYS A 187 11.69 -11.53 -6.21
N GLY A 188 11.19 -10.39 -5.72
CA GLY A 188 11.98 -9.33 -5.10
C GLY A 188 12.45 -8.26 -6.09
N LEU A 189 13.62 -7.66 -5.84
CA LEU A 189 14.14 -6.55 -6.64
C LEU A 189 14.85 -7.02 -7.92
N HIS A 190 14.95 -6.11 -8.90
CA HIS A 190 15.65 -6.32 -10.18
C HIS A 190 15.19 -7.57 -10.95
N THR A 191 13.90 -7.82 -10.92
CA THR A 191 13.26 -9.03 -11.44
C THR A 191 13.58 -9.27 -12.92
N HIS A 192 13.48 -8.23 -13.75
CA HIS A 192 13.77 -8.31 -15.19
C HIS A 192 15.23 -8.61 -15.47
N GLN A 193 16.16 -7.91 -14.79
CA GLN A 193 17.59 -8.13 -14.95
C GLN A 193 17.96 -9.58 -14.60
N ARG A 194 17.49 -10.07 -13.44
CA ARG A 194 17.72 -11.45 -12.99
C ARG A 194 17.13 -12.49 -13.95
N ALA A 195 15.98 -12.22 -14.54
CA ALA A 195 15.40 -13.10 -15.55
C ALA A 195 16.25 -13.14 -16.83
N LEU A 196 16.75 -12.00 -17.30
CA LEU A 196 17.64 -11.91 -18.44
C LEU A 196 18.97 -12.61 -18.20
N GLU A 197 19.60 -12.39 -17.03
CA GLU A 197 20.83 -13.05 -16.60
C GLU A 197 20.68 -14.58 -16.53
N ALA A 198 19.49 -15.06 -16.14
CA ALA A 198 19.16 -16.48 -16.11
C ALA A 198 18.81 -17.06 -17.51
N GLY A 199 18.89 -16.26 -18.56
CA GLY A 199 18.62 -16.69 -19.93
C GLY A 199 17.14 -16.91 -20.26
N VAL A 200 16.22 -16.33 -19.46
CA VAL A 200 14.79 -16.41 -19.76
C VAL A 200 14.51 -15.65 -21.06
N ARG A 201 13.81 -16.32 -21.97
CA ARG A 201 13.31 -15.77 -23.23
C ARG A 201 11.81 -15.85 -23.22
N ILE A 202 11.15 -14.80 -23.68
CA ILE A 202 9.70 -14.70 -23.82
C ILE A 202 9.37 -14.65 -25.30
#